data_3539ff4b347edfb679ed4ece311975af
#
_entry.id   3539ff4b347edfb679ed4ece311975af
#
_cell.length_a   1.000
_cell.length_b   1.000
_cell.length_c   1.000
_cell.angle_alpha   90.00
_cell.angle_beta   90.00
_cell.angle_gamma   90.00
#
_symmetry.space_group_name_H-M   'P 1'
#
loop_
_entity.id
_entity.type
_entity.pdbx_description
1 polymer ?
#
loop_
_entity_poly.entity_id
_entity_poly.type
_entity_poly.pdbx_seq_one_letter_code
_entity_poly.pdbx_strand_id
1 'polypeptide(L)'
;MRLHFLFVFIFVLTCFSLNAQDKANKVYTFKIDSNIDPAMNRRVKLALEEAKKSEATLILIEMDTYGGAVNDADEIRTMILESEIPVYVFINKDAASAGALISIACDSIYMAPGGSIGAATVVSGADGAAAPDKYQSYMRSMMRSTAEAKGRDPRIAEGMVDEKIEIEGISEAGTVITFSVSEAIKHGFCEGEYKSIDEILKAQNLDTAEIIAYEEDFIDKIISFFLNPAISGVLILIIIGGIYFELQTPGVGFPILAAVVATLLYFIPFYLNGLAENWEILVFITGIILLAVELFVIPGFGIFGVLGIVFILGGLVLGMLPNQDFNFDFVPASQLFGALLTVILAALASVGLVFWLTPKINQWGAFSTITLSSTQERSEGYTSSIYAASLLGKEGIVHSRLRPSGRVEIDGEIYDASSRGDFIDQGEKIIVVSTEGTSLKVKKLES
;
A
#
# COMPACT_ATOMS: atom_id res chain seq x y z
N MET A 1 23.76 -30.22 71.84
CA MET A 1 24.21 -29.36 70.78
C MET A 1 24.32 -30.04 69.41
N ARG A 2 24.68 -31.31 69.26
CA ARG A 2 24.75 -32.00 67.95
C ARG A 2 23.39 -32.33 67.30
N LEU A 3 22.34 -32.53 68.08
CA LEU A 3 21.03 -32.89 67.60
C LEU A 3 20.30 -31.67 66.97
N HIS A 4 20.51 -30.46 67.46
CA HIS A 4 19.92 -29.23 66.94
C HIS A 4 20.56 -28.81 65.58
N PHE A 5 21.81 -29.12 65.36
CA PHE A 5 22.50 -28.85 64.06
C PHE A 5 21.98 -29.78 62.96
N LEU A 6 21.65 -31.03 63.32
CA LEU A 6 21.08 -31.98 62.34
C LEU A 6 19.67 -31.58 61.91
N PHE A 7 18.86 -31.07 62.81
CA PHE A 7 17.49 -30.59 62.51
C PHE A 7 17.49 -29.32 61.69
N VAL A 8 18.39 -28.39 61.94
CA VAL A 8 18.55 -27.16 61.14
C VAL A 8 19.10 -27.48 59.73
N PHE A 9 20.03 -28.45 59.59
CA PHE A 9 20.56 -28.90 58.33
C PHE A 9 19.52 -29.63 57.47
N ILE A 10 18.68 -30.46 58.07
CA ILE A 10 17.53 -31.14 57.39
C ILE A 10 16.48 -30.11 56.99
N PHE A 11 16.16 -29.11 57.81
CA PHE A 11 15.21 -28.05 57.51
C PHE A 11 15.69 -27.13 56.38
N VAL A 12 16.99 -26.81 56.32
CA VAL A 12 17.60 -26.05 55.23
C VAL A 12 17.60 -26.86 53.92
N LEU A 13 17.88 -28.19 53.98
CA LEU A 13 17.83 -29.06 52.82
C LEU A 13 16.36 -29.21 52.29
N THR A 14 15.36 -29.26 53.17
CA THR A 14 13.95 -29.33 52.76
C THR A 14 13.44 -27.98 52.19
N CYS A 15 13.96 -26.84 52.67
CA CYS A 15 13.65 -25.54 52.09
C CYS A 15 14.30 -25.30 50.72
N PHE A 16 15.43 -25.93 50.39
CA PHE A 16 16.06 -25.87 49.07
C PHE A 16 15.36 -26.78 48.04
N SER A 17 14.61 -27.79 48.47
CA SER A 17 13.87 -28.69 47.56
C SER A 17 12.48 -28.19 47.18
N LEU A 18 11.99 -27.07 47.73
CA LEU A 18 10.63 -26.56 47.54
C LEU A 18 10.53 -25.43 46.52
N ASN A 19 11.62 -25.07 45.81
CA ASN A 19 11.60 -24.07 44.76
C ASN A 19 11.85 -24.61 43.35
N ALA A 20 11.65 -25.91 43.13
CA ALA A 20 11.35 -26.37 41.78
C ALA A 20 9.86 -26.10 41.54
N GLN A 21 9.51 -24.84 41.31
CA GLN A 21 8.28 -24.48 40.64
C GLN A 21 8.35 -25.14 39.27
N ASP A 22 7.58 -26.21 39.06
CA ASP A 22 7.34 -26.74 37.71
C ASP A 22 6.86 -25.53 36.87
N LYS A 23 7.78 -24.91 36.14
CA LYS A 23 7.37 -23.94 35.12
C LYS A 23 6.49 -24.75 34.19
N ALA A 24 5.21 -24.45 34.19
CA ALA A 24 4.27 -25.07 33.25
C ALA A 24 4.88 -24.91 31.84
N ASN A 25 5.07 -26.04 31.15
CA ASN A 25 5.59 -26.02 29.80
C ASN A 25 4.62 -25.18 28.93
N LYS A 26 5.12 -24.13 28.29
CA LYS A 26 4.36 -23.29 27.37
C LYS A 26 4.84 -23.53 25.96
N VAL A 27 3.93 -23.93 25.09
CA VAL A 27 4.22 -24.12 23.65
C VAL A 27 3.60 -22.98 22.88
N TYR A 28 4.44 -22.19 22.22
CA TYR A 28 3.99 -21.12 21.36
C TYR A 28 3.85 -21.62 19.93
N THR A 29 2.70 -21.39 19.28
CA THR A 29 2.42 -21.90 17.94
C THR A 29 2.09 -20.78 16.98
N PHE A 30 2.61 -20.87 15.75
CA PHE A 30 2.22 -19.99 14.65
C PHE A 30 2.31 -20.71 13.30
N LYS A 31 1.74 -20.08 12.27
CA LYS A 31 1.66 -20.67 10.93
C LYS A 31 2.50 -19.92 9.92
N ILE A 32 3.14 -20.70 9.03
CA ILE A 32 3.69 -20.25 7.76
C ILE A 32 2.88 -20.97 6.67
N ASP A 33 1.78 -20.33 6.23
CA ASP A 33 0.74 -20.93 5.39
C ASP A 33 0.50 -20.13 4.08
N SER A 34 1.47 -19.34 3.68
CA SER A 34 1.45 -18.55 2.45
C SER A 34 2.86 -18.40 1.87
N ASN A 35 3.02 -17.57 0.84
CA ASN A 35 4.33 -17.26 0.27
C ASN A 35 5.24 -16.63 1.33
N ILE A 36 6.53 -16.95 1.24
CA ILE A 36 7.58 -16.30 2.01
C ILE A 36 7.89 -14.95 1.35
N ASP A 37 7.45 -13.89 2.00
CA ASP A 37 7.55 -12.51 1.56
C ASP A 37 7.81 -11.59 2.78
N PRO A 38 8.02 -10.29 2.60
CA PRO A 38 8.25 -9.37 3.71
C PRO A 38 7.16 -9.38 4.79
N ALA A 39 5.90 -9.64 4.42
CA ALA A 39 4.80 -9.72 5.38
C ALA A 39 4.91 -10.99 6.25
N MET A 40 5.24 -12.14 5.64
CA MET A 40 5.48 -13.38 6.38
C MET A 40 6.74 -13.27 7.25
N ASN A 41 7.81 -12.68 6.74
CA ASN A 41 9.03 -12.40 7.52
C ASN A 41 8.72 -11.56 8.76
N ARG A 42 7.97 -10.46 8.61
CA ARG A 42 7.51 -9.65 9.74
C ARG A 42 6.64 -10.45 10.71
N ARG A 43 5.70 -11.28 10.22
CA ARG A 43 4.85 -12.15 11.06
C ARG A 43 5.70 -13.12 11.90
N VAL A 44 6.67 -13.79 11.30
CA VAL A 44 7.58 -14.70 12.01
C VAL A 44 8.37 -13.96 13.08
N LYS A 45 8.92 -12.80 12.75
CA LYS A 45 9.64 -11.95 13.71
C LYS A 45 8.79 -11.61 14.94
N LEU A 46 7.56 -11.14 14.72
CA LEU A 46 6.63 -10.80 15.80
C LEU A 46 6.26 -12.03 16.64
N ALA A 47 6.01 -13.17 15.98
CA ALA A 47 5.70 -14.42 16.67
C ALA A 47 6.85 -14.91 17.57
N LEU A 48 8.10 -14.82 17.09
CA LEU A 48 9.29 -15.16 17.88
C LEU A 48 9.50 -14.20 19.08
N GLU A 49 9.25 -12.90 18.87
CA GLU A 49 9.29 -11.91 19.95
C GLU A 49 8.22 -12.16 21.01
N GLU A 50 7.01 -12.50 20.60
CA GLU A 50 5.91 -12.81 21.52
C GLU A 50 6.13 -14.14 22.25
N ALA A 51 6.67 -15.16 21.58
CA ALA A 51 7.07 -16.41 22.21
C ALA A 51 8.08 -16.15 23.35
N LYS A 52 9.06 -15.26 23.12
CA LYS A 52 10.00 -14.86 24.17
C LYS A 52 9.32 -14.09 25.31
N LYS A 53 8.40 -13.17 25.01
CA LYS A 53 7.64 -12.40 26.02
C LYS A 53 6.71 -13.30 26.86
N SER A 54 6.14 -14.33 26.24
CA SER A 54 5.26 -15.28 26.93
C SER A 54 6.03 -16.33 27.77
N GLU A 55 7.38 -16.28 27.76
CA GLU A 55 8.25 -17.28 28.39
C GLU A 55 7.96 -18.71 27.87
N ALA A 56 7.74 -18.85 26.56
CA ALA A 56 7.56 -20.14 25.94
C ALA A 56 8.78 -21.04 26.12
N THR A 57 8.56 -22.32 26.33
CA THR A 57 9.62 -23.34 26.45
C THR A 57 9.88 -24.08 25.14
N LEU A 58 8.96 -23.94 24.18
CA LEU A 58 9.04 -24.50 22.83
C LEU A 58 8.23 -23.60 21.87
N ILE A 59 8.78 -23.42 20.67
CA ILE A 59 8.05 -22.82 19.54
C ILE A 59 7.75 -23.94 18.55
N LEU A 60 6.50 -24.00 18.06
CA LEU A 60 6.09 -24.97 17.05
C LEU A 60 5.45 -24.26 15.86
N ILE A 61 6.09 -24.37 14.70
CA ILE A 61 5.66 -23.77 13.43
C ILE A 61 4.81 -24.79 12.68
N GLU A 62 3.59 -24.43 12.27
CA GLU A 62 2.82 -25.18 11.27
C GLU A 62 3.17 -24.65 9.88
N MET A 63 3.72 -25.52 9.02
CA MET A 63 4.26 -25.16 7.70
C MET A 63 3.41 -25.71 6.57
N ASP A 64 2.99 -24.84 5.64
CA ASP A 64 2.37 -25.19 4.36
C ASP A 64 2.68 -24.08 3.35
N THR A 65 3.81 -24.20 2.62
CA THR A 65 4.25 -23.17 1.68
C THR A 65 4.97 -23.75 0.47
N TYR A 66 4.75 -23.11 -0.67
CA TYR A 66 5.52 -23.39 -1.91
C TYR A 66 6.83 -22.59 -2.00
N GLY A 67 7.14 -21.76 -0.98
CA GLY A 67 8.35 -20.95 -0.95
C GLY A 67 8.08 -19.47 -1.15
N GLY A 68 9.08 -18.74 -1.66
CA GLY A 68 9.00 -17.30 -1.85
C GLY A 68 10.36 -16.64 -2.00
N ALA A 69 10.49 -15.39 -1.50
CA ALA A 69 11.70 -14.60 -1.63
C ALA A 69 12.87 -15.17 -0.81
N VAL A 70 14.03 -15.30 -1.47
CA VAL A 70 15.25 -15.88 -0.86
C VAL A 70 15.73 -15.05 0.32
N ASN A 71 15.66 -13.72 0.22
CA ASN A 71 16.12 -12.82 1.27
C ASN A 71 15.27 -12.94 2.54
N ASP A 72 13.94 -12.97 2.39
CA ASP A 72 13.02 -13.16 3.52
C ASP A 72 13.21 -14.54 4.16
N ALA A 73 13.44 -15.56 3.34
CA ALA A 73 13.75 -16.91 3.83
C ALA A 73 15.05 -16.96 4.62
N ASP A 74 16.10 -16.23 4.19
CA ASP A 74 17.38 -16.16 4.90
C ASP A 74 17.26 -15.40 6.24
N GLU A 75 16.49 -14.34 6.28
CA GLU A 75 16.20 -13.62 7.53
C GLU A 75 15.43 -14.50 8.51
N ILE A 76 14.36 -15.20 8.05
CA ILE A 76 13.59 -16.13 8.89
C ILE A 76 14.50 -17.26 9.39
N ARG A 77 15.30 -17.88 8.50
CA ARG A 77 16.30 -18.89 8.85
C ARG A 77 17.23 -18.40 9.96
N THR A 78 17.75 -17.19 9.80
CA THR A 78 18.69 -16.59 10.74
C THR A 78 18.04 -16.38 12.10
N MET A 79 16.81 -15.82 12.14
CA MET A 79 16.07 -15.65 13.39
C MET A 79 15.81 -17.00 14.11
N ILE A 80 15.52 -18.06 13.35
CA ILE A 80 15.31 -19.40 13.92
C ILE A 80 16.63 -19.98 14.48
N LEU A 81 17.74 -19.84 13.73
CA LEU A 81 19.05 -20.32 14.19
C LEU A 81 19.54 -19.59 15.45
N GLU A 82 19.19 -18.32 15.61
CA GLU A 82 19.55 -17.49 16.75
C GLU A 82 18.57 -17.60 17.92
N SER A 83 17.48 -18.35 17.74
CA SER A 83 16.48 -18.51 18.79
C SER A 83 17.05 -19.25 20.02
N GLU A 84 16.89 -18.66 21.21
CA GLU A 84 17.21 -19.28 22.49
C GLU A 84 16.16 -20.32 22.90
N ILE A 85 14.98 -20.28 22.31
CA ILE A 85 13.87 -21.21 22.53
C ILE A 85 13.92 -22.26 21.42
N PRO A 86 13.89 -23.57 21.72
CA PRO A 86 13.81 -24.59 20.69
C PRO A 86 12.67 -24.37 19.74
N VAL A 87 12.94 -24.48 18.43
CA VAL A 87 11.96 -24.28 17.35
C VAL A 87 11.73 -25.61 16.64
N TYR A 88 10.50 -26.11 16.68
CA TYR A 88 10.06 -27.27 15.92
C TYR A 88 9.18 -26.83 14.76
N VAL A 89 9.17 -27.62 13.68
CA VAL A 89 8.27 -27.42 12.56
C VAL A 89 7.42 -28.66 12.30
N PHE A 90 6.15 -28.44 12.08
CA PHE A 90 5.20 -29.45 11.60
C PHE A 90 4.82 -29.11 10.15
N ILE A 91 5.33 -29.87 9.20
CA ILE A 91 5.00 -29.72 7.79
C ILE A 91 3.66 -30.40 7.55
N ASN A 92 2.59 -29.58 7.43
CA ASN A 92 1.23 -30.08 7.26
C ASN A 92 0.98 -30.59 5.84
N LYS A 93 1.52 -29.89 4.81
CA LYS A 93 1.50 -30.36 3.41
C LYS A 93 2.86 -30.18 2.77
N ASP A 94 3.24 -28.96 2.44
CA ASP A 94 4.43 -28.67 1.67
C ASP A 94 5.39 -27.72 2.39
N ALA A 95 6.67 -28.06 2.34
CA ALA A 95 7.77 -27.19 2.68
C ALA A 95 8.71 -27.11 1.46
N ALA A 96 8.25 -26.44 0.41
CA ALA A 96 9.01 -26.31 -0.83
C ALA A 96 9.87 -25.06 -0.83
N SER A 97 11.04 -25.12 -1.52
CA SER A 97 11.92 -23.96 -1.74
C SER A 97 12.34 -23.27 -0.43
N ALA A 98 11.95 -22.01 -0.22
CA ALA A 98 12.19 -21.26 1.03
C ALA A 98 11.64 -22.02 2.26
N GLY A 99 10.52 -22.75 2.12
CA GLY A 99 9.98 -23.57 3.19
C GLY A 99 10.92 -24.69 3.64
N ALA A 100 11.64 -25.31 2.70
CA ALA A 100 12.65 -26.30 3.03
C ALA A 100 13.83 -25.70 3.80
N LEU A 101 14.34 -24.55 3.39
CA LEU A 101 15.41 -23.84 4.08
C LEU A 101 15.02 -23.48 5.51
N ILE A 102 13.82 -22.92 5.69
CA ILE A 102 13.28 -22.58 7.00
C ILE A 102 13.08 -23.81 7.89
N SER A 103 12.53 -24.90 7.31
CA SER A 103 12.33 -26.15 8.03
C SER A 103 13.65 -26.76 8.51
N ILE A 104 14.68 -26.77 7.66
CA ILE A 104 16.01 -27.31 8.00
C ILE A 104 16.67 -26.46 9.13
N ALA A 105 16.32 -25.18 9.26
CA ALA A 105 16.80 -24.33 10.35
C ALA A 105 16.17 -24.68 11.73
N CYS A 106 15.05 -25.40 11.75
CA CYS A 106 14.41 -25.83 12.99
C CYS A 106 15.15 -26.98 13.66
N ASP A 107 15.01 -27.08 14.99
CA ASP A 107 15.64 -28.12 15.80
C ASP A 107 15.07 -29.51 15.51
N SER A 108 13.75 -29.59 15.27
CA SER A 108 13.07 -30.83 14.88
C SER A 108 12.05 -30.57 13.77
N ILE A 109 11.93 -31.53 12.87
CA ILE A 109 11.00 -31.51 11.75
C ILE A 109 10.03 -32.69 11.88
N TYR A 110 8.74 -32.41 11.91
CA TYR A 110 7.67 -33.41 11.87
C TYR A 110 6.84 -33.20 10.62
N MET A 111 6.30 -34.27 10.06
CA MET A 111 5.55 -34.16 8.81
C MET A 111 4.19 -34.87 8.92
N ALA A 112 3.18 -34.30 8.29
CA ALA A 112 1.89 -34.95 8.13
C ALA A 112 1.92 -36.03 7.03
N PRO A 113 1.03 -37.04 7.09
CA PRO A 113 0.91 -38.00 5.99
C PRO A 113 0.70 -37.29 4.65
N GLY A 114 1.56 -37.58 3.67
CA GLY A 114 1.55 -36.95 2.35
C GLY A 114 2.30 -35.63 2.27
N GLY A 115 2.94 -35.19 3.33
CA GLY A 115 3.78 -33.98 3.33
C GLY A 115 5.05 -34.15 2.50
N SER A 116 5.63 -33.03 2.05
CA SER A 116 6.86 -33.01 1.28
C SER A 116 7.82 -31.91 1.75
N ILE A 117 9.15 -32.14 1.55
CA ILE A 117 10.19 -31.16 1.85
C ILE A 117 11.28 -31.18 0.77
N GLY A 118 11.67 -30.03 0.23
CA GLY A 118 12.75 -29.92 -0.76
C GLY A 118 12.44 -28.94 -1.90
N ALA A 119 12.84 -29.30 -3.14
CA ALA A 119 12.64 -28.49 -4.35
C ALA A 119 13.06 -27.03 -4.21
N ALA A 120 14.30 -26.78 -3.79
CA ALA A 120 14.78 -25.46 -3.40
C ALA A 120 15.61 -24.74 -4.50
N THR A 121 15.46 -25.14 -5.76
CA THR A 121 16.08 -24.43 -6.89
C THR A 121 15.58 -23.00 -6.95
N VAL A 122 16.49 -22.02 -7.02
CA VAL A 122 16.12 -20.61 -7.18
C VAL A 122 15.64 -20.37 -8.61
N VAL A 123 14.44 -19.84 -8.74
CA VAL A 123 13.85 -19.49 -10.04
C VAL A 123 13.72 -17.98 -10.19
N SER A 124 13.84 -17.46 -11.42
CA SER A 124 13.54 -16.06 -11.69
C SER A 124 12.03 -15.82 -11.65
N GLY A 125 11.62 -14.66 -11.11
CA GLY A 125 10.20 -14.38 -10.87
C GLY A 125 9.33 -14.25 -12.13
N ALA A 126 9.94 -14.04 -13.31
CA ALA A 126 9.19 -13.70 -14.52
C ALA A 126 8.65 -14.93 -15.28
N ASP A 127 9.41 -15.99 -15.39
CA ASP A 127 9.13 -17.14 -16.27
C ASP A 127 9.32 -18.50 -15.59
N GLY A 128 9.72 -18.53 -14.32
CA GLY A 128 10.03 -19.76 -13.59
C GLY A 128 11.31 -20.46 -14.04
N ALA A 129 12.13 -19.81 -14.86
CA ALA A 129 13.43 -20.36 -15.28
C ALA A 129 14.42 -20.34 -14.12
N ALA A 130 15.38 -21.28 -14.13
CA ALA A 130 16.41 -21.30 -13.11
C ALA A 130 17.20 -19.97 -13.09
N ALA A 131 17.33 -19.37 -11.93
CA ALA A 131 18.09 -18.13 -11.75
C ALA A 131 19.59 -18.36 -12.07
N PRO A 132 20.37 -17.30 -12.40
CA PRO A 132 21.79 -17.40 -12.65
C PRO A 132 22.57 -18.12 -11.53
N ASP A 133 23.63 -18.82 -11.90
CA ASP A 133 24.38 -19.72 -11.00
C ASP A 133 24.86 -19.04 -9.69
N LYS A 134 25.11 -17.75 -9.69
CA LYS A 134 25.45 -17.02 -8.46
C LYS A 134 24.37 -17.16 -7.38
N TYR A 135 23.08 -17.11 -7.74
CA TYR A 135 21.97 -17.26 -6.82
C TYR A 135 21.77 -18.71 -6.39
N GLN A 136 21.97 -19.64 -7.32
CA GLN A 136 21.97 -21.07 -7.00
C GLN A 136 23.11 -21.40 -6.02
N SER A 137 24.30 -20.86 -6.26
CA SER A 137 25.46 -21.04 -5.38
C SER A 137 25.23 -20.48 -3.98
N TYR A 138 24.58 -19.32 -3.91
CA TYR A 138 24.20 -18.70 -2.63
C TYR A 138 23.21 -19.59 -1.87
N MET A 139 22.14 -20.03 -2.52
CA MET A 139 21.13 -20.91 -1.91
C MET A 139 21.73 -22.27 -1.50
N ARG A 140 22.59 -22.88 -2.32
CA ARG A 140 23.33 -24.11 -1.93
C ARG A 140 24.13 -23.89 -0.66
N SER A 141 24.86 -22.77 -0.56
CA SER A 141 25.65 -22.45 0.62
C SER A 141 24.80 -22.29 1.87
N MET A 142 23.64 -21.62 1.76
CA MET A 142 22.71 -21.47 2.88
C MET A 142 22.16 -22.82 3.34
N MET A 143 21.65 -23.63 2.40
CA MET A 143 21.11 -24.95 2.70
C MET A 143 22.15 -25.85 3.36
N ARG A 144 23.40 -25.89 2.82
CA ARG A 144 24.49 -26.63 3.38
C ARG A 144 24.82 -26.19 4.81
N SER A 145 25.10 -24.90 5.02
CA SER A 145 25.48 -24.37 6.33
C SER A 145 24.38 -24.52 7.37
N THR A 146 23.12 -24.43 6.97
CA THR A 146 21.96 -24.63 7.85
C THR A 146 21.85 -26.11 8.27
N ALA A 147 22.01 -27.03 7.31
CA ALA A 147 21.99 -28.46 7.58
C ALA A 147 23.14 -28.86 8.54
N GLU A 148 24.36 -28.35 8.30
CA GLU A 148 25.53 -28.54 9.18
C GLU A 148 25.22 -28.04 10.60
N ALA A 149 24.65 -26.84 10.75
CA ALA A 149 24.32 -26.24 12.05
C ALA A 149 23.30 -27.08 12.83
N LYS A 150 22.40 -27.78 12.16
CA LYS A 150 21.35 -28.62 12.77
C LYS A 150 21.65 -30.14 12.69
N GLY A 151 22.88 -30.52 12.30
CA GLY A 151 23.33 -31.93 12.31
C GLY A 151 22.69 -32.81 11.23
N ARG A 152 22.16 -32.22 10.15
CA ARG A 152 21.61 -32.93 8.97
C ARG A 152 22.66 -33.04 7.87
N ASP A 153 22.47 -33.98 6.93
CA ASP A 153 23.42 -34.17 5.83
C ASP A 153 23.44 -32.96 4.90
N PRO A 154 24.57 -32.22 4.80
CA PRO A 154 24.67 -31.00 4.01
C PRO A 154 24.62 -31.28 2.50
N ARG A 155 25.04 -32.48 2.03
CA ARG A 155 24.98 -32.82 0.62
C ARG A 155 23.56 -33.04 0.14
N ILE A 156 22.71 -33.62 1.00
CA ILE A 156 21.28 -33.75 0.70
C ILE A 156 20.61 -32.38 0.60
N ALA A 157 20.94 -31.49 1.53
CA ALA A 157 20.44 -30.11 1.51
C ALA A 157 20.88 -29.35 0.23
N GLU A 158 22.12 -29.50 -0.19
CA GLU A 158 22.59 -28.94 -1.47
C GLU A 158 21.85 -29.57 -2.68
N GLY A 159 21.59 -30.89 -2.66
CA GLY A 159 20.85 -31.62 -3.70
C GLY A 159 19.37 -31.21 -3.81
N MET A 160 18.81 -30.56 -2.79
CA MET A 160 17.47 -29.93 -2.89
C MET A 160 17.51 -28.67 -3.76
N VAL A 161 18.69 -28.07 -4.02
CA VAL A 161 18.86 -26.86 -4.83
C VAL A 161 19.37 -27.19 -6.24
N ASP A 162 20.36 -28.06 -6.34
CA ASP A 162 21.13 -28.28 -7.57
C ASP A 162 20.94 -29.73 -8.12
N GLU A 163 20.30 -29.79 -9.26
CA GLU A 163 20.04 -31.03 -9.99
C GLU A 163 21.32 -31.80 -10.46
N LYS A 164 22.47 -31.12 -10.40
CA LYS A 164 23.78 -31.75 -10.77
C LYS A 164 24.38 -32.58 -9.66
N ILE A 165 23.83 -32.48 -8.44
CA ILE A 165 24.34 -33.23 -7.30
C ILE A 165 23.75 -34.62 -7.29
N GLU A 166 24.62 -35.60 -7.57
CA GLU A 166 24.28 -37.00 -7.45
C GLU A 166 24.59 -37.52 -6.06
N ILE A 167 23.61 -38.22 -5.47
CA ILE A 167 23.79 -38.92 -4.20
C ILE A 167 23.29 -40.37 -4.37
N GLU A 168 24.22 -41.30 -4.24
CA GLU A 168 23.94 -42.73 -4.45
C GLU A 168 22.76 -43.21 -3.60
N GLY A 169 21.75 -43.74 -4.23
CA GLY A 169 20.52 -44.24 -3.58
C GLY A 169 19.52 -43.17 -3.16
N ILE A 170 19.74 -41.90 -3.50
CA ILE A 170 18.84 -40.77 -3.17
C ILE A 170 18.41 -40.00 -4.41
N SER A 171 19.37 -39.48 -5.20
CA SER A 171 19.06 -38.69 -6.42
C SER A 171 19.99 -39.03 -7.57
N GLU A 172 19.43 -39.06 -8.78
CA GLU A 172 20.18 -39.16 -10.05
C GLU A 172 20.45 -37.75 -10.59
N ALA A 173 21.49 -37.64 -11.45
CA ALA A 173 21.77 -36.36 -12.12
C ALA A 173 20.57 -35.88 -12.94
N GLY A 174 20.29 -34.58 -12.86
CA GLY A 174 19.16 -33.94 -13.55
C GLY A 174 17.87 -33.89 -12.73
N THR A 175 17.90 -34.30 -11.44
CA THR A 175 16.74 -34.21 -10.55
C THR A 175 17.10 -33.54 -9.25
N VAL A 176 16.28 -32.57 -8.82
CA VAL A 176 16.40 -31.96 -7.48
C VAL A 176 15.70 -32.84 -6.43
N ILE A 177 16.27 -32.90 -5.25
CA ILE A 177 15.73 -33.68 -4.14
C ILE A 177 14.46 -33.05 -3.60
N THR A 178 13.41 -33.87 -3.53
CA THR A 178 12.19 -33.58 -2.76
C THR A 178 11.81 -34.85 -2.03
N PHE A 179 11.79 -34.81 -0.72
CA PHE A 179 11.48 -35.99 0.10
C PHE A 179 10.00 -36.05 0.43
N SER A 180 9.44 -37.23 0.26
CA SER A 180 8.24 -37.68 0.96
C SER A 180 8.55 -37.91 2.45
N VAL A 181 7.52 -38.10 3.29
CA VAL A 181 7.68 -38.35 4.74
C VAL A 181 8.63 -39.52 5.01
N SER A 182 8.43 -40.64 4.32
CA SER A 182 9.24 -41.86 4.53
C SER A 182 10.71 -41.65 4.15
N GLU A 183 10.99 -40.93 3.08
CA GLU A 183 12.36 -40.59 2.66
C GLU A 183 12.99 -39.58 3.64
N ALA A 184 12.25 -38.55 4.06
CA ALA A 184 12.74 -37.58 5.05
C ALA A 184 13.12 -38.25 6.38
N ILE A 185 12.31 -39.19 6.87
CA ILE A 185 12.63 -39.99 8.07
C ILE A 185 13.87 -40.85 7.84
N LYS A 186 13.93 -41.56 6.71
CA LYS A 186 15.04 -42.47 6.36
C LYS A 186 16.39 -41.73 6.31
N HIS A 187 16.39 -40.49 5.84
CA HIS A 187 17.60 -39.69 5.65
C HIS A 187 17.84 -38.63 6.73
N GLY A 188 17.10 -38.67 7.84
CA GLY A 188 17.33 -37.78 9.01
C GLY A 188 16.91 -36.34 8.81
N PHE A 189 15.94 -36.08 7.92
CA PHE A 189 15.32 -34.77 7.70
C PHE A 189 13.93 -34.66 8.34
N CYS A 190 13.45 -35.72 8.98
CA CYS A 190 12.18 -35.73 9.72
C CYS A 190 12.30 -36.70 10.89
N GLU A 191 11.89 -36.27 12.06
CA GLU A 191 11.91 -37.07 13.29
C GLU A 191 10.70 -38.00 13.42
N GLY A 192 9.60 -37.73 12.67
CA GLY A 192 8.44 -38.60 12.70
C GLY A 192 7.22 -38.07 11.92
N GLU A 193 6.35 -39.03 11.57
CA GLU A 193 5.07 -38.75 10.90
C GLU A 193 3.95 -38.61 11.97
N TYR A 194 3.22 -37.50 11.92
CA TYR A 194 2.10 -37.23 12.86
C TYR A 194 0.97 -36.53 12.09
N LYS A 195 -0.28 -36.73 12.59
CA LYS A 195 -1.47 -36.15 11.96
C LYS A 195 -1.82 -34.75 12.46
N SER A 196 -1.29 -34.38 13.63
CA SER A 196 -1.61 -33.10 14.26
C SER A 196 -0.51 -32.67 15.23
N ILE A 197 -0.53 -31.38 15.57
CA ILE A 197 0.30 -30.80 16.63
C ILE A 197 0.10 -31.52 17.95
N ASP A 198 -1.14 -31.88 18.31
CA ASP A 198 -1.44 -32.58 19.56
C ASP A 198 -0.76 -33.97 19.65
N GLU A 199 -0.64 -34.68 18.53
CA GLU A 199 0.08 -35.95 18.48
C GLU A 199 1.58 -35.76 18.72
N ILE A 200 2.17 -34.69 18.14
CA ILE A 200 3.57 -34.32 18.36
C ILE A 200 3.81 -34.00 19.82
N LEU A 201 2.97 -33.15 20.41
CA LEU A 201 3.09 -32.75 21.81
C LEU A 201 2.98 -33.96 22.76
N LYS A 202 2.08 -34.89 22.48
CA LYS A 202 1.98 -36.15 23.23
C LYS A 202 3.25 -36.99 23.11
N ALA A 203 3.79 -37.12 21.90
CA ALA A 203 5.03 -37.88 21.68
C ALA A 203 6.24 -37.26 22.37
N GLN A 204 6.23 -35.94 22.57
CA GLN A 204 7.27 -35.20 23.27
C GLN A 204 7.03 -35.05 24.78
N ASN A 205 5.99 -35.71 25.34
CA ASN A 205 5.55 -35.59 26.77
C ASN A 205 5.19 -34.14 27.14
N LEU A 206 4.61 -33.39 26.22
CA LEU A 206 4.13 -32.00 26.37
C LEU A 206 2.61 -31.90 26.28
N ASP A 207 1.90 -32.98 26.50
CA ASP A 207 0.42 -33.08 26.43
C ASP A 207 -0.30 -32.20 27.46
N THR A 208 0.38 -31.81 28.53
CA THR A 208 -0.13 -30.89 29.55
C THR A 208 0.36 -29.45 29.39
N ALA A 209 1.10 -29.16 28.34
CA ALA A 209 1.61 -27.81 28.09
C ALA A 209 0.49 -26.83 27.74
N GLU A 210 0.63 -25.59 28.18
CA GLU A 210 -0.20 -24.48 27.76
C GLU A 210 0.13 -24.13 26.32
N ILE A 211 -0.83 -24.26 25.39
CA ILE A 211 -0.64 -23.89 23.99
C ILE A 211 -1.08 -22.45 23.83
N ILE A 212 -0.15 -21.58 23.39
CA ILE A 212 -0.38 -20.18 23.09
C ILE A 212 -0.25 -20.05 21.56
N ALA A 213 -1.36 -19.78 20.89
CA ALA A 213 -1.34 -19.52 19.45
C ALA A 213 -1.07 -18.04 19.17
N TYR A 214 -0.23 -17.78 18.17
CA TYR A 214 -0.05 -16.42 17.65
C TYR A 214 -1.39 -15.90 17.11
N GLU A 215 -1.82 -14.78 17.60
CA GLU A 215 -2.95 -14.05 17.05
C GLU A 215 -2.46 -12.70 16.51
N GLU A 216 -2.80 -12.41 15.26
CA GLU A 216 -2.50 -11.09 14.69
C GLU A 216 -3.11 -9.99 15.56
N ASP A 217 -2.28 -9.03 15.98
CA ASP A 217 -2.72 -7.87 16.71
C ASP A 217 -3.68 -7.02 15.84
N PHE A 218 -4.46 -6.17 16.50
CA PHE A 218 -5.39 -5.25 15.83
C PHE A 218 -4.68 -4.37 14.81
N ILE A 219 -3.45 -3.93 15.10
CA ILE A 219 -2.63 -3.12 14.19
C ILE A 219 -2.27 -3.93 12.94
N ASP A 220 -1.87 -5.20 13.08
CA ASP A 220 -1.51 -6.06 11.95
C ASP A 220 -2.71 -6.35 11.04
N LYS A 221 -3.90 -6.52 11.63
CA LYS A 221 -5.16 -6.65 10.87
C LYS A 221 -5.47 -5.37 10.07
N ILE A 222 -5.24 -4.20 10.65
CA ILE A 222 -5.40 -2.92 9.93
C ILE A 222 -4.39 -2.82 8.79
N ILE A 223 -3.12 -3.14 9.02
CA ILE A 223 -2.08 -3.11 8.00
C ILE A 223 -2.45 -4.05 6.86
N SER A 224 -2.79 -5.31 7.16
CA SER A 224 -3.20 -6.31 6.17
C SER A 224 -4.44 -5.89 5.37
N PHE A 225 -5.40 -5.20 6.01
CA PHE A 225 -6.56 -4.63 5.33
C PHE A 225 -6.15 -3.62 4.25
N PHE A 226 -5.23 -2.70 4.57
CA PHE A 226 -4.78 -1.67 3.62
C PHE A 226 -3.84 -2.21 2.54
N LEU A 227 -3.17 -3.34 2.76
CA LEU A 227 -2.36 -4.04 1.75
C LEU A 227 -3.21 -4.80 0.72
N ASN A 228 -4.50 -5.00 0.98
CA ASN A 228 -5.38 -5.66 0.02
C ASN A 228 -5.45 -4.85 -1.29
N PRO A 229 -5.20 -5.46 -2.47
CA PRO A 229 -5.18 -4.74 -3.74
C PRO A 229 -6.46 -3.96 -4.07
N ALA A 230 -7.63 -4.45 -3.64
CA ALA A 230 -8.90 -3.74 -3.85
C ALA A 230 -8.96 -2.46 -3.00
N ILE A 231 -8.50 -2.51 -1.75
CA ILE A 231 -8.43 -1.34 -0.85
C ILE A 231 -7.37 -0.36 -1.33
N SER A 232 -6.18 -0.86 -1.72
CA SER A 232 -5.14 -0.05 -2.34
C SER A 232 -5.66 0.68 -3.59
N GLY A 233 -6.43 0.01 -4.44
CA GLY A 233 -7.09 0.62 -5.60
C GLY A 233 -8.04 1.75 -5.23
N VAL A 234 -8.82 1.60 -4.15
CA VAL A 234 -9.70 2.68 -3.63
C VAL A 234 -8.87 3.83 -3.07
N LEU A 235 -7.79 3.57 -2.33
CA LEU A 235 -6.90 4.63 -1.85
C LEU A 235 -6.26 5.40 -3.00
N ILE A 236 -5.75 4.71 -4.03
CA ILE A 236 -5.19 5.32 -5.23
C ILE A 236 -6.23 6.18 -5.95
N LEU A 237 -7.47 5.70 -6.05
CA LEU A 237 -8.58 6.47 -6.61
C LEU A 237 -8.81 7.78 -5.83
N ILE A 238 -8.79 7.74 -4.50
CA ILE A 238 -8.93 8.92 -3.64
C ILE A 238 -7.72 9.86 -3.79
N ILE A 239 -6.50 9.32 -3.86
CA ILE A 239 -5.27 10.10 -4.06
C ILE A 239 -5.35 10.88 -5.38
N ILE A 240 -5.50 10.17 -6.50
CA ILE A 240 -5.51 10.78 -7.83
C ILE A 240 -6.75 11.66 -8.00
N GLY A 241 -7.91 11.16 -7.60
CA GLY A 241 -9.18 11.89 -7.69
C GLY A 241 -9.20 13.16 -6.85
N GLY A 242 -8.66 13.11 -5.63
CA GLY A 242 -8.57 14.26 -4.73
C GLY A 242 -7.61 15.33 -5.24
N ILE A 243 -6.41 14.94 -5.72
CA ILE A 243 -5.47 15.85 -6.37
C ILE A 243 -6.12 16.49 -7.59
N TYR A 244 -6.69 15.69 -8.50
CA TYR A 244 -7.30 16.18 -9.72
C TYR A 244 -8.50 17.10 -9.45
N PHE A 245 -9.34 16.76 -8.46
CA PHE A 245 -10.49 17.58 -8.10
C PHE A 245 -10.08 18.96 -7.54
N GLU A 246 -9.07 19.00 -6.66
CA GLU A 246 -8.54 20.27 -6.12
C GLU A 246 -7.95 21.15 -7.23
N LEU A 247 -7.31 20.54 -8.25
CA LEU A 247 -6.78 21.27 -9.39
C LEU A 247 -7.89 21.88 -10.27
N GLN A 248 -9.06 21.22 -10.35
CA GLN A 248 -10.21 21.73 -11.10
C GLN A 248 -10.99 22.79 -10.32
N THR A 249 -10.98 22.72 -8.99
CA THR A 249 -11.73 23.61 -8.10
C THR A 249 -10.85 24.11 -6.95
N PRO A 250 -9.87 25.00 -7.24
CA PRO A 250 -8.91 25.45 -6.24
C PRO A 250 -9.59 26.15 -5.06
N GLY A 251 -9.17 25.77 -3.83
CA GLY A 251 -9.64 26.40 -2.60
C GLY A 251 -10.75 25.66 -1.87
N VAL A 252 -11.21 24.49 -2.36
CA VAL A 252 -12.15 23.63 -1.63
C VAL A 252 -11.44 22.99 -0.43
N GLY A 253 -10.18 22.54 -0.57
CA GLY A 253 -9.32 22.04 0.48
C GLY A 253 -9.64 20.61 0.96
N PHE A 254 -10.91 20.20 1.00
CA PHE A 254 -11.30 18.86 1.43
C PHE A 254 -10.77 17.73 0.53
N PRO A 255 -10.80 17.84 -0.81
CA PRO A 255 -10.28 16.77 -1.68
C PRO A 255 -8.78 16.53 -1.50
N ILE A 256 -7.99 17.60 -1.36
CA ILE A 256 -6.55 17.46 -1.12
C ILE A 256 -6.26 16.87 0.26
N LEU A 257 -7.04 17.23 1.28
CA LEU A 257 -6.90 16.61 2.60
C LEU A 257 -7.21 15.10 2.55
N ALA A 258 -8.26 14.71 1.84
CA ALA A 258 -8.60 13.29 1.63
C ALA A 258 -7.48 12.55 0.87
N ALA A 259 -6.88 13.18 -0.16
CA ALA A 259 -5.75 12.62 -0.88
C ALA A 259 -4.52 12.44 0.03
N VAL A 260 -4.21 13.41 0.89
CA VAL A 260 -3.10 13.29 1.86
C VAL A 260 -3.34 12.15 2.84
N VAL A 261 -4.53 12.05 3.42
CA VAL A 261 -4.87 10.93 4.33
C VAL A 261 -4.79 9.59 3.60
N ALA A 262 -5.33 9.49 2.38
CA ALA A 262 -5.24 8.27 1.58
C ALA A 262 -3.79 7.91 1.23
N THR A 263 -2.92 8.89 0.96
CA THR A 263 -1.48 8.67 0.72
C THR A 263 -0.80 8.07 1.95
N LEU A 264 -1.08 8.57 3.15
CA LEU A 264 -0.54 8.01 4.39
C LEU A 264 -1.06 6.59 4.63
N LEU A 265 -2.37 6.35 4.45
CA LEU A 265 -2.97 5.02 4.59
C LEU A 265 -2.50 4.03 3.51
N TYR A 266 -2.01 4.51 2.38
CA TYR A 266 -1.41 3.70 1.33
C TYR A 266 0.05 3.37 1.66
N PHE A 267 0.93 4.36 1.81
CA PHE A 267 2.36 4.11 1.94
C PHE A 267 2.78 3.52 3.31
N ILE A 268 2.14 3.92 4.42
CA ILE A 268 2.55 3.44 5.75
C ILE A 268 2.44 1.91 5.87
N PRO A 269 1.34 1.24 5.48
CA PRO A 269 1.25 -0.22 5.52
C PRO A 269 2.28 -0.92 4.64
N PHE A 270 2.51 -0.44 3.42
CA PHE A 270 3.53 -1.01 2.52
C PHE A 270 4.94 -0.84 3.07
N TYR A 271 5.26 0.32 3.65
CA TYR A 271 6.54 0.58 4.30
C TYR A 271 6.77 -0.30 5.54
N LEU A 272 5.78 -0.42 6.42
CA LEU A 272 5.88 -1.23 7.64
C LEU A 272 6.03 -2.74 7.36
N ASN A 273 5.54 -3.21 6.22
CA ASN A 273 5.74 -4.59 5.78
C ASN A 273 6.96 -4.79 4.88
N GLY A 274 7.84 -3.78 4.73
CA GLY A 274 9.04 -3.89 3.92
C GLY A 274 8.79 -4.06 2.40
N LEU A 275 7.57 -3.75 1.94
CA LEU A 275 7.22 -3.78 0.51
C LEU A 275 7.61 -2.49 -0.19
N ALA A 276 7.52 -1.35 0.51
CA ALA A 276 7.97 -0.06 0.01
C ALA A 276 9.17 0.43 0.82
N GLU A 277 10.15 0.98 0.16
CA GLU A 277 11.30 1.66 0.74
C GLU A 277 11.09 3.20 0.71
N ASN A 278 12.07 3.94 1.17
CA ASN A 278 11.98 5.41 1.20
C ASN A 278 11.99 6.05 -0.20
N TRP A 279 12.61 5.41 -1.18
CA TRP A 279 12.81 6.00 -2.50
C TRP A 279 11.54 6.00 -3.36
N GLU A 280 10.62 5.03 -3.23
CA GLU A 280 9.33 5.03 -3.93
C GLU A 280 8.47 6.20 -3.45
N ILE A 281 8.50 6.46 -2.14
CA ILE A 281 7.82 7.61 -1.54
C ILE A 281 8.43 8.91 -2.09
N LEU A 282 9.77 8.97 -2.21
CA LEU A 282 10.47 10.13 -2.79
C LEU A 282 10.11 10.32 -4.27
N VAL A 283 9.99 9.25 -5.06
CA VAL A 283 9.52 9.32 -6.46
C VAL A 283 8.12 9.90 -6.52
N PHE A 284 7.20 9.40 -5.70
CA PHE A 284 5.82 9.91 -5.63
C PHE A 284 5.77 11.40 -5.25
N ILE A 285 6.48 11.81 -4.19
CA ILE A 285 6.54 13.22 -3.75
C ILE A 285 7.16 14.10 -4.84
N THR A 286 8.23 13.64 -5.49
CA THR A 286 8.85 14.35 -6.61
C THR A 286 7.85 14.55 -7.75
N GLY A 287 7.03 13.54 -8.05
CA GLY A 287 5.94 13.64 -9.01
C GLY A 287 4.94 14.73 -8.66
N ILE A 288 4.53 14.82 -7.40
CA ILE A 288 3.63 15.89 -6.92
C ILE A 288 4.28 17.26 -7.08
N ILE A 289 5.57 17.41 -6.72
CA ILE A 289 6.30 18.67 -6.85
C ILE A 289 6.39 19.10 -8.31
N LEU A 290 6.75 18.17 -9.21
CA LEU A 290 6.83 18.47 -10.66
C LEU A 290 5.48 18.90 -11.22
N LEU A 291 4.40 18.23 -10.82
CA LEU A 291 3.05 18.62 -11.23
C LEU A 291 2.66 19.99 -10.68
N ALA A 292 3.01 20.31 -9.43
CA ALA A 292 2.76 21.61 -8.83
C ALA A 292 3.56 22.73 -9.55
N VAL A 293 4.82 22.49 -9.89
CA VAL A 293 5.65 23.44 -10.65
C VAL A 293 5.04 23.72 -12.02
N GLU A 294 4.59 22.70 -12.72
CA GLU A 294 3.92 22.85 -14.02
C GLU A 294 2.67 23.74 -13.93
N LEU A 295 1.85 23.51 -12.90
CA LEU A 295 0.55 24.19 -12.79
C LEU A 295 0.64 25.61 -12.25
N PHE A 296 1.60 25.90 -11.36
CA PHE A 296 1.68 27.19 -10.68
C PHE A 296 2.81 28.08 -11.17
N VAL A 297 3.83 27.53 -11.83
CA VAL A 297 5.04 28.28 -12.23
C VAL A 297 5.18 28.38 -13.74
N ILE A 298 4.83 27.32 -14.48
CA ILE A 298 5.05 27.26 -15.93
C ILE A 298 3.73 27.48 -16.66
N PRO A 299 3.62 28.49 -17.57
CA PRO A 299 2.40 28.70 -18.32
C PRO A 299 2.24 27.62 -19.41
N GLY A 300 1.19 26.81 -19.30
CA GLY A 300 0.89 25.73 -20.24
C GLY A 300 1.12 24.36 -19.63
N PHE A 301 0.91 23.27 -20.40
CA PHE A 301 1.17 21.90 -19.98
C PHE A 301 2.33 21.32 -20.78
N GLY A 302 3.46 21.06 -20.12
CA GLY A 302 4.70 20.63 -20.77
C GLY A 302 5.35 19.41 -20.13
N ILE A 303 6.67 19.37 -20.19
CA ILE A 303 7.47 18.20 -19.77
C ILE A 303 7.33 17.90 -18.28
N PHE A 304 7.31 18.92 -17.42
CA PHE A 304 7.21 18.72 -15.97
C PHE A 304 5.87 18.13 -15.57
N GLY A 305 4.77 18.49 -16.25
CA GLY A 305 3.46 17.91 -16.04
C GLY A 305 3.41 16.42 -16.39
N VAL A 306 3.97 16.07 -17.57
CA VAL A 306 4.06 14.66 -18.00
C VAL A 306 4.94 13.86 -17.05
N LEU A 307 6.14 14.34 -16.70
CA LEU A 307 7.03 13.67 -15.75
C LEU A 307 6.38 13.56 -14.35
N GLY A 308 5.68 14.60 -13.91
CA GLY A 308 4.95 14.58 -12.64
C GLY A 308 3.92 13.44 -12.59
N ILE A 309 3.11 13.28 -13.64
CA ILE A 309 2.14 12.18 -13.74
C ILE A 309 2.85 10.83 -13.76
N VAL A 310 3.90 10.67 -14.56
CA VAL A 310 4.67 9.42 -14.64
C VAL A 310 5.28 9.05 -13.28
N PHE A 311 5.81 10.03 -12.53
CA PHE A 311 6.41 9.79 -11.21
C PHE A 311 5.36 9.48 -10.15
N ILE A 312 4.19 10.13 -10.18
CA ILE A 312 3.07 9.80 -9.28
C ILE A 312 2.60 8.37 -9.53
N LEU A 313 2.29 8.02 -10.77
CA LEU A 313 1.81 6.67 -11.11
C LEU A 313 2.91 5.62 -10.87
N GLY A 314 4.15 5.93 -11.24
CA GLY A 314 5.31 5.08 -11.03
C GLY A 314 5.56 4.82 -9.55
N GLY A 315 5.57 5.85 -8.70
CA GLY A 315 5.72 5.70 -7.24
C GLY A 315 4.62 4.86 -6.60
N LEU A 316 3.37 4.97 -7.08
CA LEU A 316 2.26 4.12 -6.63
C LEU A 316 2.41 2.67 -7.08
N VAL A 317 2.89 2.40 -8.29
CA VAL A 317 3.16 1.02 -8.76
C VAL A 317 4.31 0.41 -8.00
N LEU A 318 5.43 1.15 -7.89
CA LEU A 318 6.65 0.68 -7.25
C LEU A 318 6.44 0.37 -5.76
N GLY A 319 5.65 1.20 -5.06
CA GLY A 319 5.29 0.94 -3.66
C GLY A 319 4.49 -0.35 -3.41
N MET A 320 3.91 -0.98 -4.45
CA MET A 320 3.23 -2.28 -4.37
C MET A 320 4.17 -3.47 -4.65
N LEU A 321 5.40 -3.22 -5.10
CA LEU A 321 6.32 -4.24 -5.53
C LEU A 321 7.42 -4.44 -4.49
N PRO A 322 7.63 -5.68 -4.00
CA PRO A 322 8.77 -5.95 -3.13
C PRO A 322 10.06 -5.71 -3.92
N ASN A 323 10.93 -4.89 -3.37
CA ASN A 323 12.27 -4.69 -3.90
C ASN A 323 13.24 -4.44 -2.77
N GLN A 324 14.52 -4.69 -3.01
CA GLN A 324 15.61 -4.35 -2.11
C GLN A 324 16.71 -3.67 -2.90
N ASP A 325 17.05 -2.45 -2.56
CA ASP A 325 18.12 -1.68 -3.20
C ASP A 325 17.98 -1.59 -4.73
N PHE A 326 16.77 -1.32 -5.24
CA PHE A 326 16.43 -1.28 -6.68
C PHE A 326 16.55 -2.62 -7.41
N ASN A 327 16.61 -3.74 -6.71
CA ASN A 327 16.65 -5.06 -7.32
C ASN A 327 15.22 -5.62 -7.47
N PHE A 328 14.79 -5.83 -8.70
CA PHE A 328 13.51 -6.38 -9.09
C PHE A 328 13.62 -7.77 -9.73
N ASP A 329 14.81 -8.41 -9.70
CA ASP A 329 15.09 -9.69 -10.40
C ASP A 329 14.14 -10.82 -9.98
N PHE A 330 13.60 -10.76 -8.77
CA PHE A 330 12.72 -11.79 -8.20
C PHE A 330 11.26 -11.39 -8.12
N VAL A 331 10.87 -10.22 -8.68
CA VAL A 331 9.46 -9.79 -8.71
C VAL A 331 8.70 -10.57 -9.78
N PRO A 332 7.67 -11.37 -9.44
CA PRO A 332 6.89 -12.09 -10.43
C PRO A 332 6.21 -11.14 -11.42
N ALA A 333 6.22 -11.50 -12.71
CA ALA A 333 5.55 -10.70 -13.74
C ALA A 333 4.05 -10.50 -13.45
N SER A 334 3.40 -11.50 -12.84
CA SER A 334 2.00 -11.40 -12.40
C SER A 334 1.78 -10.31 -11.36
N GLN A 335 2.73 -10.12 -10.44
CA GLN A 335 2.64 -9.10 -9.39
C GLN A 335 2.84 -7.69 -9.98
N LEU A 336 3.84 -7.53 -10.88
CA LEU A 336 4.04 -6.29 -11.63
C LEU A 336 2.79 -5.93 -12.45
N PHE A 337 2.25 -6.91 -13.18
CA PHE A 337 1.04 -6.71 -13.97
C PHE A 337 -0.17 -6.36 -13.09
N GLY A 338 -0.32 -7.01 -11.95
CA GLY A 338 -1.37 -6.72 -10.96
C GLY A 338 -1.28 -5.29 -10.41
N ALA A 339 -0.07 -4.85 -10.04
CA ALA A 339 0.18 -3.48 -9.56
C ALA A 339 -0.13 -2.43 -10.64
N LEU A 340 0.39 -2.63 -11.86
CA LEU A 340 0.10 -1.76 -13.01
C LEU A 340 -1.40 -1.68 -13.31
N LEU A 341 -2.08 -2.82 -13.34
CA LEU A 341 -3.52 -2.88 -13.61
C LEU A 341 -4.30 -2.13 -12.52
N THR A 342 -3.98 -2.34 -11.25
CA THR A 342 -4.62 -1.67 -10.11
C THR A 342 -4.49 -0.16 -10.22
N VAL A 343 -3.26 0.35 -10.45
CA VAL A 343 -3.00 1.80 -10.55
C VAL A 343 -3.68 2.41 -11.77
N ILE A 344 -3.59 1.77 -12.94
CA ILE A 344 -4.21 2.27 -14.17
C ILE A 344 -5.74 2.30 -14.05
N LEU A 345 -6.35 1.23 -13.54
CA LEU A 345 -7.80 1.18 -13.35
C LEU A 345 -8.28 2.21 -12.34
N ALA A 346 -7.55 2.39 -11.23
CA ALA A 346 -7.86 3.42 -10.23
C ALA A 346 -7.72 4.83 -10.81
N ALA A 347 -6.68 5.09 -11.62
CA ALA A 347 -6.48 6.37 -12.28
C ALA A 347 -7.61 6.67 -13.29
N LEU A 348 -7.98 5.72 -14.13
CA LEU A 348 -9.09 5.87 -15.07
C LEU A 348 -10.43 6.07 -14.34
N ALA A 349 -10.66 5.29 -13.29
CA ALA A 349 -11.87 5.41 -12.47
C ALA A 349 -11.94 6.77 -11.76
N SER A 350 -10.82 7.30 -11.25
CA SER A 350 -10.78 8.63 -10.60
C SER A 350 -11.11 9.75 -11.58
N VAL A 351 -10.52 9.73 -12.77
CA VAL A 351 -10.84 10.70 -13.84
C VAL A 351 -12.33 10.61 -14.22
N GLY A 352 -12.83 9.40 -14.48
CA GLY A 352 -14.24 9.17 -14.80
C GLY A 352 -15.19 9.64 -13.69
N LEU A 353 -14.84 9.37 -12.42
CA LEU A 353 -15.61 9.78 -11.26
C LEU A 353 -15.69 11.31 -11.15
N VAL A 354 -14.56 12.00 -11.31
CA VAL A 354 -14.52 13.47 -11.26
C VAL A 354 -15.36 14.08 -12.36
N PHE A 355 -15.25 13.61 -13.61
CA PHE A 355 -16.10 14.06 -14.71
C PHE A 355 -17.59 13.83 -14.43
N TRP A 356 -17.96 12.71 -13.80
CA TRP A 356 -19.35 12.40 -13.45
C TRP A 356 -19.87 13.23 -12.27
N LEU A 357 -19.01 13.55 -11.29
CA LEU A 357 -19.39 14.30 -10.08
C LEU A 357 -19.42 15.81 -10.31
N THR A 358 -18.51 16.37 -11.10
CA THR A 358 -18.37 17.83 -11.28
C THR A 358 -19.68 18.54 -11.59
N PRO A 359 -20.53 18.08 -12.55
CA PRO A 359 -21.80 18.75 -12.81
C PRO A 359 -22.84 18.60 -11.69
N LYS A 360 -22.71 17.60 -10.82
CA LYS A 360 -23.67 17.32 -9.72
C LYS A 360 -23.31 18.07 -8.44
N ILE A 361 -22.05 18.31 -8.20
CA ILE A 361 -21.56 19.01 -6.99
C ILE A 361 -22.11 20.43 -6.92
N ASN A 362 -22.23 21.12 -8.05
CA ASN A 362 -22.86 22.45 -8.10
C ASN A 362 -24.34 22.47 -7.70
N GLN A 363 -24.99 21.29 -7.63
CA GLN A 363 -26.38 21.13 -7.21
C GLN A 363 -26.52 20.72 -5.73
N TRP A 364 -25.43 20.35 -5.08
CA TRP A 364 -25.42 19.92 -3.68
C TRP A 364 -25.26 21.15 -2.76
N GLY A 365 -26.31 21.47 -2.00
CA GLY A 365 -26.39 22.65 -1.12
C GLY A 365 -25.25 22.78 -0.09
N ALA A 366 -24.55 21.69 0.27
CA ALA A 366 -23.38 21.72 1.15
C ALA A 366 -22.16 22.40 0.49
N PHE A 367 -22.05 22.36 -0.83
CA PHE A 367 -20.95 22.97 -1.58
C PHE A 367 -21.29 24.38 -2.08
N SER A 368 -22.58 24.70 -2.23
CA SER A 368 -23.03 26.04 -2.67
C SER A 368 -22.63 27.15 -1.69
N THR A 369 -22.35 26.80 -0.44
CA THR A 369 -21.89 27.76 0.59
C THR A 369 -20.40 28.09 0.47
N ILE A 370 -19.63 27.25 -0.21
CA ILE A 370 -18.17 27.38 -0.36
C ILE A 370 -17.81 27.98 -1.73
N THR A 371 -18.65 27.75 -2.75
CA THR A 371 -18.50 28.38 -4.06
C THR A 371 -19.30 29.68 -4.06
N LEU A 372 -18.66 30.81 -4.43
CA LEU A 372 -19.33 32.08 -4.72
C LEU A 372 -20.24 31.90 -5.95
N SER A 373 -21.38 31.25 -5.77
CA SER A 373 -22.42 31.11 -6.80
C SER A 373 -23.46 32.22 -6.71
N SER A 374 -23.09 33.42 -6.29
CA SER A 374 -23.97 34.58 -6.47
C SER A 374 -23.95 34.98 -7.95
N THR A 375 -24.63 34.21 -8.80
CA THR A 375 -25.14 34.77 -10.03
C THR A 375 -26.16 35.83 -9.63
N GLN A 376 -25.82 37.10 -9.88
CA GLN A 376 -26.74 38.20 -9.72
C GLN A 376 -27.86 38.03 -10.75
N GLU A 377 -28.95 37.39 -10.33
CA GLU A 377 -30.12 37.20 -11.21
C GLU A 377 -30.83 38.54 -11.38
N ARG A 378 -31.28 38.83 -12.64
CA ARG A 378 -32.09 40.02 -12.96
C ARG A 378 -33.38 40.07 -12.16
N SER A 379 -33.94 38.93 -11.76
CA SER A 379 -35.11 38.80 -10.91
C SER A 379 -34.97 39.35 -9.50
N GLU A 380 -33.69 39.45 -8.98
CA GLU A 380 -33.37 39.96 -7.66
C GLU A 380 -32.99 41.47 -7.68
N GLY A 381 -33.22 42.18 -8.80
CA GLY A 381 -32.98 43.62 -8.90
C GLY A 381 -31.55 43.99 -9.35
N TYR A 382 -30.70 43.03 -9.61
CA TYR A 382 -29.35 43.29 -10.16
C TYR A 382 -29.42 43.53 -11.67
N THR A 383 -29.57 44.80 -12.07
CA THR A 383 -29.50 45.20 -13.48
C THR A 383 -28.21 45.96 -13.71
N SER A 384 -27.46 45.60 -14.77
CA SER A 384 -26.28 46.36 -15.22
C SER A 384 -26.67 47.71 -15.87
N SER A 385 -27.98 48.00 -15.96
CA SER A 385 -28.51 49.26 -16.49
C SER A 385 -29.43 49.87 -15.45
N ILE A 386 -29.11 51.10 -15.05
CA ILE A 386 -29.88 51.90 -14.11
C ILE A 386 -31.17 52.41 -14.76
N TYR A 387 -31.25 52.35 -16.10
CA TYR A 387 -32.38 52.84 -16.88
C TYR A 387 -33.23 51.68 -17.36
N ALA A 388 -34.47 51.65 -16.87
CA ALA A 388 -35.45 50.65 -17.28
C ALA A 388 -35.73 50.75 -18.79
N ALA A 389 -36.21 49.61 -19.37
CA ALA A 389 -36.67 49.54 -20.77
C ALA A 389 -37.73 50.61 -21.14
N SER A 390 -38.24 51.36 -20.18
CA SER A 390 -39.22 52.42 -20.33
C SER A 390 -38.77 53.63 -21.12
N LEU A 391 -37.44 53.84 -21.32
CA LEU A 391 -36.91 54.97 -22.09
C LEU A 391 -36.68 54.65 -23.58
N LEU A 392 -36.77 53.40 -23.98
CA LEU A 392 -36.57 52.94 -25.34
C LEU A 392 -37.69 53.51 -26.24
N GLY A 393 -37.32 54.21 -27.34
CA GLY A 393 -38.27 54.80 -28.25
C GLY A 393 -38.83 56.19 -27.82
N LYS A 394 -38.42 56.73 -26.66
CA LYS A 394 -38.81 58.06 -26.26
C LYS A 394 -38.00 59.11 -27.02
N GLU A 395 -38.71 60.24 -27.26
CA GLU A 395 -38.10 61.42 -27.86
C GLU A 395 -37.52 62.30 -26.77
N GLY A 396 -36.44 63.04 -27.09
CA GLY A 396 -35.82 64.00 -26.21
C GLY A 396 -35.07 65.07 -26.98
N ILE A 397 -34.43 65.98 -26.23
CA ILE A 397 -33.67 67.08 -26.80
C ILE A 397 -32.25 66.99 -26.30
N VAL A 398 -31.26 67.26 -27.17
CA VAL A 398 -29.85 67.30 -26.83
C VAL A 398 -29.57 68.50 -25.91
N HIS A 399 -29.21 68.18 -24.63
CA HIS A 399 -28.86 69.17 -23.61
C HIS A 399 -27.40 69.64 -23.75
N SER A 400 -26.47 68.75 -24.07
CA SER A 400 -25.08 69.09 -24.44
C SER A 400 -24.67 68.33 -25.70
N ARG A 401 -23.87 68.98 -26.60
CA ARG A 401 -23.45 68.38 -27.86
C ARG A 401 -22.98 66.95 -27.72
N LEU A 402 -23.46 66.06 -28.61
CA LEU A 402 -23.04 64.69 -28.72
C LEU A 402 -21.90 64.54 -29.71
N ARG A 403 -20.62 64.20 -29.23
CA ARG A 403 -19.39 63.98 -30.04
C ARG A 403 -18.51 62.88 -29.49
N PRO A 404 -18.81 61.63 -29.62
CA PRO A 404 -20.11 60.98 -29.83
C PRO A 404 -20.95 60.95 -28.54
N SER A 405 -20.41 61.29 -27.36
CA SER A 405 -21.09 61.27 -26.07
C SER A 405 -21.42 62.69 -25.58
N GLY A 406 -22.52 62.83 -24.84
CA GLY A 406 -23.03 64.06 -24.27
C GLY A 406 -24.23 63.80 -23.39
N ARG A 407 -25.12 64.82 -23.20
CA ARG A 407 -26.31 64.70 -22.38
C ARG A 407 -27.53 65.04 -23.17
N VAL A 408 -28.62 64.26 -22.90
CA VAL A 408 -29.94 64.48 -23.48
C VAL A 408 -30.98 64.66 -22.38
N GLU A 409 -31.97 65.48 -22.65
CA GLU A 409 -33.13 65.66 -21.77
C GLU A 409 -34.36 64.90 -22.34
N ILE A 410 -34.91 64.04 -21.53
CA ILE A 410 -36.06 63.24 -21.84
C ILE A 410 -37.05 63.36 -20.70
N ASP A 411 -38.29 63.72 -20.97
CA ASP A 411 -39.36 63.97 -19.96
C ASP A 411 -38.94 64.88 -18.78
N GLY A 412 -38.04 65.83 -19.04
CA GLY A 412 -37.55 66.79 -18.04
C GLY A 412 -36.38 66.33 -17.20
N GLU A 413 -35.85 65.09 -17.42
CA GLU A 413 -34.68 64.58 -16.74
C GLU A 413 -33.49 64.47 -17.72
N ILE A 414 -32.25 64.70 -17.18
CA ILE A 414 -31.02 64.65 -17.95
C ILE A 414 -30.35 63.29 -17.83
N TYR A 415 -30.07 62.72 -19.01
CA TYR A 415 -29.41 61.43 -19.15
C TYR A 415 -28.09 61.53 -19.93
N ASP A 416 -27.12 60.70 -19.56
CA ASP A 416 -25.93 60.55 -20.36
C ASP A 416 -26.29 59.75 -21.64
N ALA A 417 -25.86 60.23 -22.81
CA ALA A 417 -26.20 59.59 -24.06
C ALA A 417 -25.01 59.61 -25.06
N SER A 418 -25.02 58.65 -25.94
CA SER A 418 -24.08 58.59 -27.06
C SER A 418 -24.80 58.40 -28.40
N SER A 419 -24.31 59.09 -29.46
CA SER A 419 -24.74 58.87 -30.83
C SER A 419 -23.96 57.71 -31.45
N ARG A 420 -24.51 57.05 -32.47
CA ARG A 420 -23.81 55.97 -33.21
C ARG A 420 -22.75 56.49 -34.20
N GLY A 421 -22.07 57.57 -33.87
CA GLY A 421 -21.05 58.20 -34.72
C GLY A 421 -21.45 59.53 -35.35
N ASP A 422 -22.73 59.91 -35.24
CA ASP A 422 -23.23 61.18 -35.75
C ASP A 422 -22.92 62.30 -34.74
N PHE A 423 -22.59 63.49 -35.23
CA PHE A 423 -22.53 64.68 -34.44
C PHE A 423 -23.90 65.34 -34.34
N ILE A 424 -24.42 65.46 -33.14
CA ILE A 424 -25.75 66.07 -32.90
C ILE A 424 -25.56 67.29 -32.01
N ASP A 425 -25.98 68.46 -32.53
CA ASP A 425 -25.81 69.76 -31.86
C ASP A 425 -26.88 69.95 -30.77
N GLN A 426 -26.58 70.82 -29.83
CA GLN A 426 -27.47 71.19 -28.73
C GLN A 426 -28.79 71.74 -29.23
N GLY A 427 -29.89 71.28 -28.64
CA GLY A 427 -31.25 71.70 -29.05
C GLY A 427 -31.90 70.85 -30.14
N GLU A 428 -31.17 69.89 -30.78
CA GLU A 428 -31.73 68.98 -31.76
C GLU A 428 -32.54 67.88 -31.08
N LYS A 429 -33.60 67.42 -31.81
CA LYS A 429 -34.47 66.31 -31.31
C LYS A 429 -33.79 64.96 -31.59
N ILE A 430 -33.92 64.10 -30.61
CA ILE A 430 -33.36 62.73 -30.67
C ILE A 430 -34.46 61.71 -30.29
N ILE A 431 -34.17 60.46 -30.68
CA ILE A 431 -34.93 59.28 -30.21
C ILE A 431 -33.97 58.27 -29.60
N VAL A 432 -34.37 57.64 -28.50
CA VAL A 432 -33.61 56.59 -27.79
C VAL A 432 -33.73 55.28 -28.59
N VAL A 433 -32.61 54.75 -29.06
CA VAL A 433 -32.56 53.53 -29.88
C VAL A 433 -32.19 52.31 -29.04
N SER A 434 -31.31 52.45 -28.04
CA SER A 434 -30.98 51.37 -27.10
C SER A 434 -30.38 51.92 -25.81
N THR A 435 -30.32 51.11 -24.76
CA THR A 435 -29.69 51.38 -23.47
C THR A 435 -28.44 50.52 -23.31
N GLU A 436 -27.30 51.07 -23.04
CA GLU A 436 -26.04 50.34 -22.76
C GLU A 436 -25.46 50.81 -21.42
N GLY A 437 -25.49 49.94 -20.41
CA GLY A 437 -24.98 50.25 -19.06
C GLY A 437 -25.67 51.49 -18.48
N THR A 438 -24.93 52.55 -18.18
CA THR A 438 -25.42 53.84 -17.65
C THR A 438 -25.68 54.90 -18.71
N SER A 439 -25.60 54.58 -20.00
CA SER A 439 -25.74 55.52 -21.10
C SER A 439 -26.82 55.15 -22.09
N LEU A 440 -27.52 56.12 -22.62
CA LEU A 440 -28.53 55.91 -23.71
C LEU A 440 -27.86 56.06 -25.07
N LYS A 441 -28.17 55.13 -26.00
CA LYS A 441 -27.85 55.33 -27.41
C LYS A 441 -29.02 56.02 -28.10
N VAL A 442 -28.68 57.18 -28.71
CA VAL A 442 -29.66 58.04 -29.35
C VAL A 442 -29.31 58.25 -30.83
N LYS A 443 -30.34 58.50 -31.63
CA LYS A 443 -30.25 58.88 -33.05
C LYS A 443 -30.98 60.18 -33.24
N LYS A 444 -30.49 61.06 -34.15
CA LYS A 444 -31.17 62.29 -34.54
C LYS A 444 -32.51 61.97 -35.22
N LEU A 445 -33.54 62.64 -34.81
CA LEU A 445 -34.85 62.60 -35.41
C LEU A 445 -34.82 63.47 -36.67
N GLU A 446 -34.87 62.82 -37.82
CA GLU A 446 -35.05 63.60 -39.07
C GLU A 446 -36.49 64.09 -39.16
N SER A 447 -36.68 65.39 -39.34
CA SER A 447 -37.99 66.07 -39.42
C SER A 447 -38.64 65.83 -40.77
#